data_b086138624bfeb9ebccf5333061abd33
#
_entry.id   b086138624bfeb9ebccf5333061abd33
#
_cell.length_a   1.000
_cell.length_b   1.000
_cell.length_c   1.000
_cell.angle_alpha   90.00
_cell.angle_beta   90.00
_cell.angle_gamma   90.00
#
_symmetry.space_group_name_H-M   'P 1'
#
loop_
_entity.id
_entity.type
_entity.pdbx_description
1 polymer ?
#
loop_
_entity_poly.entity_id
_entity_poly.type
_entity_poly.pdbx_seq_one_letter_code
_entity_poly.pdbx_strand_id
1 'polypeptide(L)'
;MKRLIVSCGMLAEELKKACAGQSVLPEIIEQPRGMHEHPKELKERLSVLISEHQNVDEIVLTYGLCGYGTVGLISENTRLVLPRFDDCISQLLYRETEGRTCRSKIQAGHLYLTGGWIKDKKSVLGQCREITETYGENAPEILDAIYGGYHTVDVIDTGAHNIEETEKNAEEICRYLPLKKEKITGSCDILKRIISGDYDDNFIVLNPGDAVTEQMFRFNGR
;
A
#
# COMPACT_ATOMS: atom_id res chain seq x y z
N MET A 1 -25.09 8.95 -1.82
CA MET A 1 -23.79 9.60 -2.05
C MET A 1 -23.02 8.76 -3.09
N LYS A 2 -22.69 9.35 -4.23
CA LYS A 2 -21.93 8.69 -5.32
C LYS A 2 -20.45 8.79 -5.00
N ARG A 3 -19.78 7.65 -4.81
CA ARG A 3 -18.36 7.59 -4.44
C ARG A 3 -17.54 6.85 -5.49
N LEU A 4 -16.35 7.35 -5.77
CA LEU A 4 -15.34 6.69 -6.56
C LEU A 4 -14.15 6.34 -5.67
N ILE A 5 -13.71 5.08 -5.72
CA ILE A 5 -12.46 4.65 -5.07
C ILE A 5 -11.39 4.45 -6.13
N VAL A 6 -10.26 5.13 -6.00
CA VAL A 6 -9.07 4.89 -6.81
C VAL A 6 -8.09 4.06 -5.97
N SER A 7 -7.91 2.81 -6.36
CA SER A 7 -7.18 1.82 -5.57
C SER A 7 -5.81 1.49 -6.13
N CYS A 8 -4.85 1.32 -5.22
CA CYS A 8 -3.56 0.73 -5.53
C CYS A 8 -3.72 -0.77 -5.82
N GLY A 9 -3.22 -1.26 -6.95
CA GLY A 9 -3.26 -2.67 -7.31
C GLY A 9 -2.49 -3.60 -6.36
N MET A 10 -1.60 -3.04 -5.52
CA MET A 10 -0.95 -3.79 -4.43
C MET A 10 -1.94 -4.24 -3.35
N LEU A 11 -3.08 -3.54 -3.19
CA LEU A 11 -4.11 -3.79 -2.20
C LEU A 11 -5.36 -4.50 -2.77
N ALA A 12 -5.27 -5.02 -4.01
CA ALA A 12 -6.43 -5.56 -4.72
C ALA A 12 -7.14 -6.70 -3.97
N GLU A 13 -6.40 -7.61 -3.34
CA GLU A 13 -6.97 -8.75 -2.60
C GLU A 13 -7.58 -8.29 -1.27
N GLU A 14 -6.93 -7.41 -0.56
CA GLU A 14 -7.41 -6.82 0.68
C GLU A 14 -8.66 -5.95 0.44
N LEU A 15 -8.68 -5.20 -0.66
CA LEU A 15 -9.85 -4.41 -1.04
C LEU A 15 -11.03 -5.32 -1.40
N LYS A 16 -10.79 -6.41 -2.16
CA LYS A 16 -11.81 -7.41 -2.46
C LYS A 16 -12.39 -8.01 -1.18
N LYS A 17 -11.53 -8.33 -0.20
CA LYS A 17 -11.99 -8.80 1.12
C LYS A 17 -12.81 -7.75 1.85
N ALA A 18 -12.39 -6.48 1.82
CA ALA A 18 -13.11 -5.38 2.46
C ALA A 18 -14.50 -5.15 1.83
N CYS A 19 -14.66 -5.43 0.54
CA CYS A 19 -15.95 -5.37 -0.18
C CYS A 19 -16.89 -6.53 0.17
N ALA A 20 -16.39 -7.64 0.69
CA ALA A 20 -17.20 -8.82 0.95
C ALA A 20 -18.30 -8.53 2.00
N GLY A 21 -19.53 -8.94 1.68
CA GLY A 21 -20.70 -8.73 2.55
C GLY A 21 -21.33 -7.35 2.47
N GLN A 22 -20.83 -6.43 1.65
CA GLN A 22 -21.45 -5.13 1.41
C GLN A 22 -22.57 -5.25 0.36
N SER A 23 -23.73 -4.67 0.65
CA SER A 23 -24.89 -4.69 -0.25
C SER A 23 -24.77 -3.71 -1.42
N VAL A 24 -24.03 -2.63 -1.24
CA VAL A 24 -23.79 -1.59 -2.26
C VAL A 24 -22.31 -1.26 -2.25
N LEU A 25 -21.68 -1.42 -3.41
CA LEU A 25 -20.27 -1.08 -3.57
C LEU A 25 -20.14 0.26 -4.31
N PRO A 26 -19.17 1.10 -3.93
CA PRO A 26 -18.78 2.25 -4.74
C PRO A 26 -18.15 1.79 -6.07
N GLU A 27 -18.05 2.71 -7.02
CA GLU A 27 -17.23 2.50 -8.22
C GLU A 27 -15.75 2.39 -7.81
N ILE A 28 -15.01 1.44 -8.37
CA ILE A 28 -13.60 1.21 -8.04
C ILE A 28 -12.78 1.21 -9.32
N ILE A 29 -11.75 2.06 -9.37
CA ILE A 29 -10.74 2.08 -10.44
C ILE A 29 -9.41 1.59 -9.83
N GLU A 30 -9.02 0.39 -10.21
CA GLU A 30 -7.72 -0.18 -9.80
C GLU A 30 -6.60 0.37 -10.69
N GLN A 31 -5.52 0.80 -10.06
CA GLN A 31 -4.31 1.25 -10.73
C GLN A 31 -3.26 0.13 -10.77
N PRO A 32 -2.34 0.16 -11.75
CA PRO A 32 -1.25 -0.82 -11.83
C PRO A 32 -0.45 -0.94 -10.52
N ARG A 33 0.09 -2.14 -10.28
CA ARG A 33 1.05 -2.38 -9.20
C ARG A 33 2.35 -1.62 -9.47
N GLY A 34 3.14 -1.38 -8.43
CA GLY A 34 4.47 -0.80 -8.56
C GLY A 34 4.52 0.72 -8.83
N MET A 35 3.39 1.41 -8.99
CA MET A 35 3.39 2.86 -9.25
C MET A 35 4.04 3.69 -8.14
N HIS A 36 4.12 3.18 -6.92
CA HIS A 36 4.80 3.83 -5.80
C HIS A 36 6.32 3.98 -6.00
N GLU A 37 6.92 3.19 -6.89
CA GLU A 37 8.33 3.31 -7.26
C GLU A 37 8.62 4.58 -8.07
N HIS A 38 7.58 5.16 -8.70
CA HIS A 38 7.64 6.35 -9.53
C HIS A 38 6.65 7.42 -9.03
N PRO A 39 6.94 8.11 -7.90
CA PRO A 39 5.98 9.02 -7.25
C PRO A 39 5.49 10.17 -8.14
N LYS A 40 6.31 10.63 -9.09
CA LYS A 40 5.91 11.67 -10.05
C LYS A 40 4.84 11.15 -11.02
N GLU A 41 5.05 9.97 -11.59
CA GLU A 41 4.08 9.33 -12.49
C GLU A 41 2.79 8.97 -11.75
N LEU A 42 2.90 8.49 -10.50
CA LEU A 42 1.75 8.26 -9.63
C LEU A 42 0.94 9.53 -9.44
N LYS A 43 1.58 10.65 -9.11
CA LYS A 43 0.93 11.95 -8.93
C LYS A 43 0.20 12.40 -10.19
N GLU A 44 0.88 12.35 -11.34
CA GLU A 44 0.30 12.73 -12.63
C GLU A 44 -0.94 11.88 -12.94
N ARG A 45 -0.83 10.57 -12.78
CA ARG A 45 -1.93 9.64 -13.01
C ARG A 45 -3.12 9.88 -12.08
N LEU A 46 -2.88 10.08 -10.79
CA LEU A 46 -3.93 10.37 -9.82
C LEU A 46 -4.58 11.74 -10.11
N SER A 47 -3.79 12.76 -10.49
CA SER A 47 -4.32 14.08 -10.86
C SER A 47 -5.27 14.00 -12.05
N VAL A 48 -4.91 13.22 -13.08
CA VAL A 48 -5.78 12.99 -14.25
C VAL A 48 -7.08 12.32 -13.82
N LEU A 49 -7.00 11.22 -13.06
CA LEU A 49 -8.20 10.51 -12.59
C LEU A 49 -9.11 11.40 -11.73
N ILE A 50 -8.53 12.20 -10.84
CA ILE A 50 -9.30 13.15 -10.03
C ILE A 50 -10.01 14.15 -10.93
N SER A 51 -9.32 14.73 -11.93
CA SER A 51 -9.92 15.74 -12.83
C SER A 51 -11.04 15.19 -13.71
N GLU A 52 -10.91 13.94 -14.15
CA GLU A 52 -11.90 13.26 -15.01
C GLU A 52 -13.20 12.87 -14.27
N HIS A 53 -13.17 12.77 -12.93
CA HIS A 53 -14.27 12.22 -12.13
C HIS A 53 -14.88 13.25 -11.15
N GLN A 54 -14.96 14.52 -11.57
CA GLN A 54 -15.52 15.60 -10.74
C GLN A 54 -17.07 15.58 -10.62
N ASN A 55 -17.74 14.54 -11.15
CA ASN A 55 -19.19 14.35 -11.13
C ASN A 55 -19.69 13.38 -10.05
N VAL A 56 -18.83 13.06 -9.07
CA VAL A 56 -19.14 12.27 -7.89
C VAL A 56 -19.14 13.16 -6.64
N ASP A 57 -19.76 12.69 -5.55
CA ASP A 57 -19.76 13.43 -4.28
C ASP A 57 -18.41 13.34 -3.56
N GLU A 58 -17.69 12.22 -3.78
CA GLU A 58 -16.44 11.94 -3.10
C GLU A 58 -15.52 11.04 -3.94
N ILE A 59 -14.25 11.40 -4.01
CA ILE A 59 -13.15 10.56 -4.52
C ILE A 59 -12.31 10.09 -3.33
N VAL A 60 -12.15 8.78 -3.20
CA VAL A 60 -11.36 8.16 -2.13
C VAL A 60 -10.16 7.46 -2.73
N LEU A 61 -8.98 7.81 -2.29
CA LEU A 61 -7.75 7.13 -2.67
C LEU A 61 -7.41 6.07 -1.61
N THR A 62 -6.91 4.90 -2.02
CA THR A 62 -6.32 3.94 -1.07
C THR A 62 -4.84 4.21 -0.81
N TYR A 63 -4.33 5.29 -1.36
CA TYR A 63 -2.94 5.72 -1.24
C TYR A 63 -2.72 6.56 0.02
N GLY A 64 -1.67 6.24 0.77
CA GLY A 64 -1.12 7.11 1.80
C GLY A 64 -0.21 8.18 1.19
N LEU A 65 0.85 8.57 1.91
CA LEU A 65 1.89 9.50 1.42
C LEU A 65 2.61 8.94 0.18
N CYS A 66 2.90 7.62 0.18
CA CYS A 66 3.46 6.86 -0.96
C CYS A 66 4.65 7.57 -1.63
N GLY A 67 5.70 7.86 -0.85
CA GLY A 67 6.89 8.53 -1.36
C GLY A 67 6.61 9.95 -1.89
N TYR A 68 5.68 10.66 -1.27
CA TYR A 68 5.18 11.99 -1.68
C TYR A 68 4.34 11.99 -2.98
N GLY A 69 3.98 10.84 -3.52
CA GLY A 69 3.18 10.74 -4.75
C GLY A 69 1.77 11.30 -4.63
N THR A 70 1.25 11.50 -3.41
CA THR A 70 -0.07 12.12 -3.18
C THR A 70 0.01 13.60 -2.80
N VAL A 71 1.18 14.12 -2.46
CA VAL A 71 1.34 15.53 -2.06
C VAL A 71 1.08 16.47 -3.23
N GLY A 72 0.22 17.47 -2.98
CA GLY A 72 -0.19 18.47 -3.98
C GLY A 72 -1.31 17.98 -4.90
N LEU A 73 -1.96 16.83 -4.63
CA LEU A 73 -3.22 16.48 -5.28
C LEU A 73 -4.32 17.44 -4.83
N ILE A 74 -5.16 17.86 -5.77
CA ILE A 74 -6.31 18.76 -5.55
C ILE A 74 -7.50 18.18 -6.29
N SER A 75 -8.68 18.25 -5.68
CA SER A 75 -9.96 18.05 -6.35
C SER A 75 -10.72 19.37 -6.32
N GLU A 76 -11.09 19.89 -7.48
CA GLU A 76 -11.68 21.25 -7.57
C GLU A 76 -13.15 21.30 -7.12
N ASN A 77 -13.92 20.26 -7.43
CA ASN A 77 -15.37 20.26 -7.23
C ASN A 77 -15.85 19.10 -6.34
N THR A 78 -14.98 18.18 -5.99
CA THR A 78 -15.33 16.93 -5.31
C THR A 78 -14.51 16.78 -4.03
N ARG A 79 -15.11 16.27 -2.98
CA ARG A 79 -14.41 15.94 -1.75
C ARG A 79 -13.35 14.86 -2.01
N LEU A 80 -12.13 15.06 -1.50
CA LEU A 80 -11.02 14.10 -1.63
C LEU A 80 -10.67 13.49 -0.28
N VAL A 81 -10.60 12.16 -0.23
CA VAL A 81 -10.30 11.42 0.99
C VAL A 81 -9.11 10.48 0.78
N LEU A 82 -8.19 10.47 1.74
CA LEU A 82 -7.01 9.58 1.74
C LEU A 82 -6.78 9.00 3.14
N PRO A 83 -6.26 7.77 3.26
CA PRO A 83 -5.78 7.26 4.53
C PRO A 83 -4.51 8.01 4.97
N ARG A 84 -4.45 8.37 6.25
CA ARG A 84 -3.34 9.11 6.86
C ARG A 84 -2.21 8.17 7.28
N PHE A 85 -1.54 7.56 6.31
CA PHE A 85 -0.45 6.59 6.49
C PHE A 85 0.70 6.90 5.53
N ASP A 86 1.89 6.44 5.86
CA ASP A 86 3.06 6.63 5.00
C ASP A 86 2.95 5.82 3.70
N ASP A 87 2.40 4.59 3.78
CA ASP A 87 2.27 3.66 2.66
C ASP A 87 1.16 2.61 2.89
N CYS A 88 1.02 1.69 1.94
CA CYS A 88 0.04 0.60 2.03
C CYS A 88 0.41 -0.45 3.11
N ILE A 89 1.70 -0.65 3.40
CA ILE A 89 2.14 -1.58 4.44
C ILE A 89 1.69 -1.07 5.81
N SER A 90 1.92 0.22 6.09
CA SER A 90 1.45 0.87 7.32
C SER A 90 -0.07 0.74 7.51
N GLN A 91 -0.85 0.83 6.42
CA GLN A 91 -2.30 0.63 6.46
C GLN A 91 -2.67 -0.81 6.84
N LEU A 92 -1.97 -1.81 6.27
CA LEU A 92 -2.22 -3.22 6.53
C LEU A 92 -1.76 -3.67 7.91
N LEU A 93 -0.77 -2.99 8.49
CA LEU A 93 -0.30 -3.25 9.86
C LEU A 93 -1.15 -2.56 10.93
N TYR A 94 -2.02 -1.62 10.54
CA TYR A 94 -2.95 -0.97 11.46
C TYR A 94 -4.08 -1.93 11.84
N ARG A 95 -4.40 -2.01 13.14
CA ARG A 95 -5.54 -2.76 13.69
C ARG A 95 -6.32 -1.89 14.68
N GLU A 96 -7.63 -1.80 14.53
CA GLU A 96 -8.48 -1.01 15.42
C GLU A 96 -8.35 -1.43 16.88
N THR A 97 -8.21 -2.73 17.13
CA THR A 97 -8.09 -3.31 18.48
C THR A 97 -6.82 -2.86 19.22
N GLU A 98 -5.80 -2.40 18.50
CA GLU A 98 -4.51 -1.97 19.08
C GLU A 98 -4.37 -0.44 19.13
N GLY A 99 -5.33 0.30 18.58
CA GLY A 99 -5.36 1.75 18.57
C GLY A 99 -4.23 2.39 17.75
N ARG A 100 -3.94 3.67 18.04
CA ARG A 100 -2.99 4.49 17.26
C ARG A 100 -1.53 4.06 17.36
N THR A 101 -1.17 3.27 18.35
CA THR A 101 0.20 2.77 18.56
C THR A 101 0.68 1.80 17.48
N CYS A 102 -0.26 1.26 16.67
CA CYS A 102 0.05 0.33 15.58
C CYS A 102 0.79 0.93 14.40
N ARG A 103 0.84 2.26 14.27
CA ARG A 103 1.41 2.93 13.09
C ARG A 103 2.93 2.89 12.99
N SER A 104 3.61 2.66 14.09
CA SER A 104 5.07 2.60 14.15
C SER A 104 5.64 1.19 13.95
N LYS A 105 4.85 0.25 13.42
CA LYS A 105 5.29 -1.15 13.28
C LYS A 105 6.20 -1.42 12.09
N ILE A 106 6.36 -0.48 11.16
CA ILE A 106 7.39 -0.60 10.13
C ILE A 106 8.76 -0.47 10.80
N GLN A 107 9.56 -1.49 10.64
CA GLN A 107 10.91 -1.56 11.22
C GLN A 107 11.95 -1.43 10.10
N ALA A 108 13.04 -0.72 10.39
CA ALA A 108 14.17 -0.66 9.49
C ALA A 108 14.78 -2.05 9.32
N GLY A 109 15.20 -2.39 8.11
CA GLY A 109 15.77 -3.70 7.80
C GLY A 109 14.76 -4.83 7.65
N HIS A 110 13.46 -4.53 7.58
CA HIS A 110 12.39 -5.49 7.32
C HIS A 110 11.84 -5.35 5.91
N LEU A 111 11.77 -6.45 5.16
CA LEU A 111 11.04 -6.59 3.91
C LEU A 111 9.63 -7.08 4.23
N TYR A 112 8.61 -6.45 3.66
CA TYR A 112 7.21 -6.80 3.90
C TYR A 112 6.59 -7.44 2.66
N LEU A 113 5.92 -8.58 2.82
CA LEU A 113 5.26 -9.32 1.75
C LEU A 113 3.78 -9.50 2.03
N THR A 114 2.96 -9.24 1.00
CA THR A 114 1.54 -9.58 0.91
C THR A 114 1.25 -10.29 -0.41
N GLY A 115 0.01 -10.74 -0.61
CA GLY A 115 -0.41 -11.31 -1.89
C GLY A 115 -0.22 -10.38 -3.08
N GLY A 116 -0.38 -9.06 -2.89
CA GLY A 116 -0.13 -8.06 -3.93
C GLY A 116 1.35 -7.97 -4.32
N TRP A 117 2.24 -7.99 -3.32
CA TRP A 117 3.69 -7.87 -3.52
C TRP A 117 4.31 -9.06 -4.23
N ILE A 118 3.89 -10.29 -3.91
CA ILE A 118 4.43 -11.49 -4.58
C ILE A 118 3.97 -11.62 -6.04
N LYS A 119 2.87 -10.96 -6.42
CA LYS A 119 2.32 -10.94 -7.78
C LYS A 119 2.86 -9.80 -8.65
N ASP A 120 3.65 -8.90 -8.08
CA ASP A 120 4.32 -7.86 -8.84
C ASP A 120 5.43 -8.46 -9.71
N LYS A 121 5.55 -7.96 -10.96
CA LYS A 121 6.62 -8.40 -11.87
C LYS A 121 8.01 -8.06 -11.34
N LYS A 122 8.12 -6.96 -10.59
CA LYS A 122 9.34 -6.50 -9.94
C LYS A 122 9.40 -6.95 -8.47
N SER A 123 8.73 -8.05 -8.10
CA SER A 123 8.82 -8.60 -6.76
C SER A 123 10.27 -8.89 -6.36
N VAL A 124 10.57 -8.86 -5.06
CA VAL A 124 11.92 -9.17 -4.54
C VAL A 124 12.44 -10.50 -5.06
N LEU A 125 11.57 -11.53 -5.07
CA LEU A 125 11.95 -12.84 -5.61
C LEU A 125 12.25 -12.77 -7.12
N GLY A 126 11.44 -12.02 -7.88
CA GLY A 126 11.67 -11.79 -9.31
C GLY A 126 13.04 -11.15 -9.56
N GLN A 127 13.37 -10.11 -8.80
CA GLN A 127 14.67 -9.44 -8.88
C GLN A 127 15.82 -10.36 -8.48
N CYS A 128 15.68 -11.16 -7.41
CA CYS A 128 16.70 -12.12 -7.02
C CYS A 128 17.00 -13.14 -8.13
N ARG A 129 15.97 -13.66 -8.78
CA ARG A 129 16.11 -14.59 -9.90
C ARG A 129 16.78 -13.95 -11.11
N GLU A 130 16.30 -12.77 -11.52
CA GLU A 130 16.84 -12.02 -12.66
C GLU A 130 18.31 -11.68 -12.45
N ILE A 131 18.70 -11.20 -11.27
CA ILE A 131 20.09 -10.89 -10.93
C ILE A 131 20.95 -12.16 -10.99
N THR A 132 20.45 -13.27 -10.43
CA THR A 132 21.18 -14.53 -10.42
C THR A 132 21.38 -15.09 -11.84
N GLU A 133 20.35 -15.03 -12.68
CA GLU A 133 20.44 -15.47 -14.08
C GLU A 133 21.35 -14.59 -14.91
N THR A 134 21.36 -13.27 -14.66
CA THR A 134 22.13 -12.31 -15.43
C THR A 134 23.61 -12.29 -15.05
N TYR A 135 23.92 -12.36 -13.76
CA TYR A 135 25.27 -12.12 -13.24
C TYR A 135 25.99 -13.37 -12.71
N GLY A 136 25.30 -14.53 -12.62
CA GLY A 136 25.89 -15.80 -12.23
C GLY A 136 26.69 -15.73 -10.91
N GLU A 137 27.97 -16.01 -10.97
CA GLU A 137 28.84 -16.03 -9.77
C GLU A 137 28.97 -14.67 -9.08
N ASN A 138 28.74 -13.57 -9.77
CA ASN A 138 28.78 -12.20 -9.20
C ASN A 138 27.43 -11.79 -8.56
N ALA A 139 26.36 -12.58 -8.72
CA ALA A 139 25.04 -12.24 -8.20
C ALA A 139 25.01 -12.02 -6.67
N PRO A 140 25.71 -12.79 -5.83
CA PRO A 140 25.70 -12.57 -4.37
C PRO A 140 26.18 -11.15 -3.98
N GLU A 141 27.21 -10.61 -4.61
CA GLU A 141 27.71 -9.27 -4.31
C GLU A 141 26.69 -8.18 -4.70
N ILE A 142 26.00 -8.37 -5.84
CA ILE A 142 24.98 -7.44 -6.30
C ILE A 142 23.75 -7.49 -5.38
N LEU A 143 23.33 -8.69 -4.99
CA LEU A 143 22.22 -8.89 -4.06
C LEU A 143 22.52 -8.28 -2.68
N ASP A 144 23.74 -8.43 -2.18
CA ASP A 144 24.19 -7.81 -0.93
C ASP A 144 24.20 -6.28 -1.05
N ALA A 145 24.68 -5.74 -2.16
CA ALA A 145 24.66 -4.29 -2.40
C ALA A 145 23.24 -3.69 -2.39
N ILE A 146 22.23 -4.46 -2.86
CA ILE A 146 20.83 -4.01 -2.93
C ILE A 146 20.11 -4.29 -1.61
N TYR A 147 20.27 -5.48 -1.05
CA TYR A 147 19.46 -6.01 0.06
C TYR A 147 20.22 -6.20 1.38
N GLY A 148 21.53 -5.94 1.43
CA GLY A 148 22.34 -6.17 2.62
C GLY A 148 21.95 -5.37 3.87
N GLY A 149 21.12 -4.33 3.70
CA GLY A 149 20.51 -3.59 4.81
C GLY A 149 19.31 -4.27 5.44
N TYR A 150 18.79 -5.36 4.83
CA TYR A 150 17.65 -6.11 5.35
C TYR A 150 18.13 -7.35 6.11
N HIS A 151 17.36 -7.73 7.14
CA HIS A 151 17.65 -8.91 7.97
C HIS A 151 16.40 -9.76 8.23
N THR A 152 15.20 -9.26 7.92
CA THR A 152 13.94 -9.98 8.13
C THR A 152 13.04 -9.82 6.92
N VAL A 153 12.32 -10.89 6.56
CA VAL A 153 11.20 -10.85 5.64
C VAL A 153 9.92 -11.18 6.39
N ASP A 154 9.03 -10.19 6.47
CA ASP A 154 7.75 -10.28 7.18
C ASP A 154 6.61 -10.62 6.22
N VAL A 155 5.99 -11.76 6.44
CA VAL A 155 4.78 -12.17 5.73
C VAL A 155 3.58 -11.62 6.47
N ILE A 156 2.87 -10.65 5.85
CA ILE A 156 1.69 -10.02 6.45
C ILE A 156 0.45 -10.86 6.15
N ASP A 157 -0.11 -11.47 7.18
CA ASP A 157 -1.37 -12.22 7.09
C ASP A 157 -2.57 -11.30 7.32
N THR A 158 -3.19 -10.82 6.24
CA THR A 158 -4.44 -10.06 6.26
C THR A 158 -5.66 -10.97 6.16
N GLY A 159 -5.46 -12.26 5.95
CA GLY A 159 -6.51 -13.23 5.61
C GLY A 159 -7.22 -12.94 4.28
N ALA A 160 -6.68 -12.06 3.43
CA ALA A 160 -7.27 -11.69 2.13
C ALA A 160 -6.72 -12.52 0.98
N HIS A 161 -5.53 -13.07 1.12
CA HIS A 161 -4.81 -13.81 0.09
C HIS A 161 -4.38 -15.21 0.58
N ASN A 162 -3.87 -16.01 -0.33
CA ASN A 162 -3.32 -17.32 0.02
C ASN A 162 -2.00 -17.14 0.77
N ILE A 163 -2.04 -17.28 2.09
CA ILE A 163 -0.89 -17.06 2.97
C ILE A 163 0.23 -18.08 2.71
N GLU A 164 -0.12 -19.32 2.38
CA GLU A 164 0.87 -20.37 2.07
C GLU A 164 1.72 -20.04 0.84
N GLU A 165 1.10 -19.40 -0.16
CA GLU A 165 1.81 -18.94 -1.36
C GLU A 165 2.80 -17.83 -0.99
N THR A 166 2.40 -16.90 -0.14
CA THR A 166 3.25 -15.80 0.32
C THR A 166 4.39 -16.32 1.21
N GLU A 167 4.12 -17.28 2.09
CA GLU A 167 5.14 -17.92 2.92
C GLU A 167 6.18 -18.68 2.08
N LYS A 168 5.75 -19.42 1.05
CA LYS A 168 6.66 -20.09 0.10
C LYS A 168 7.53 -19.09 -0.67
N ASN A 169 6.95 -17.96 -1.08
CA ASN A 169 7.70 -16.90 -1.74
C ASN A 169 8.78 -16.33 -0.80
N ALA A 170 8.45 -16.08 0.47
CA ALA A 170 9.40 -15.65 1.48
C ALA A 170 10.52 -16.68 1.71
N GLU A 171 10.19 -17.98 1.75
CA GLU A 171 11.19 -19.06 1.87
C GLU A 171 12.14 -19.10 0.68
N GLU A 172 11.63 -18.87 -0.52
CA GLU A 172 12.50 -18.77 -1.70
C GLU A 172 13.41 -17.54 -1.64
N ILE A 173 12.91 -16.37 -1.21
CA ILE A 173 13.74 -15.18 -0.99
C ILE A 173 14.88 -15.48 -0.01
N CYS A 174 14.60 -16.19 1.10
CA CYS A 174 15.61 -16.57 2.08
C CYS A 174 16.69 -17.53 1.55
N ARG A 175 16.52 -18.13 0.35
CA ARG A 175 17.59 -18.91 -0.31
C ARG A 175 18.58 -18.00 -1.05
N TYR A 176 18.17 -16.81 -1.45
CA TYR A 176 19.00 -15.81 -2.12
C TYR A 176 19.62 -14.82 -1.12
N LEU A 177 18.86 -14.46 -0.09
CA LEU A 177 19.20 -13.42 0.89
C LEU A 177 19.26 -14.00 2.30
N PRO A 178 20.23 -13.59 3.15
CA PRO A 178 20.38 -14.09 4.52
C PRO A 178 19.34 -13.48 5.47
N LEU A 179 18.05 -13.65 5.17
CA LEU A 179 16.94 -13.07 5.93
C LEU A 179 16.28 -14.09 6.84
N LYS A 180 15.80 -13.63 7.99
CA LYS A 180 14.91 -14.39 8.86
C LYS A 180 13.47 -14.20 8.39
N LYS A 181 12.73 -15.29 8.14
CA LYS A 181 11.30 -15.23 7.83
C LYS A 181 10.49 -15.10 9.12
N GLU A 182 9.59 -14.12 9.16
CA GLU A 182 8.60 -13.94 10.22
C GLU A 182 7.19 -13.83 9.61
N LYS A 183 6.17 -14.19 10.40
CA LYS A 183 4.78 -14.02 10.06
C LYS A 183 4.16 -13.02 11.02
N ILE A 184 3.51 -12.00 10.49
CA ILE A 184 2.87 -10.95 11.27
C ILE A 184 1.40 -10.81 10.89
N THR A 185 0.57 -10.48 11.87
CA THR A 185 -0.86 -10.27 11.63
C THR A 185 -1.09 -8.87 11.06
N GLY A 186 -1.76 -8.82 9.91
CA GLY A 186 -2.27 -7.62 9.31
C GLY A 186 -3.79 -7.48 9.43
N SER A 187 -4.35 -6.42 8.86
CA SER A 187 -5.79 -6.21 8.79
C SER A 187 -6.23 -5.52 7.50
N CYS A 188 -7.55 -5.57 7.24
CA CYS A 188 -8.19 -4.76 6.20
C CYS A 188 -9.03 -3.62 6.81
N ASP A 189 -8.79 -3.22 8.05
CA ASP A 189 -9.68 -2.30 8.78
C ASP A 189 -9.77 -0.93 8.12
N ILE A 190 -8.66 -0.37 7.67
CA ILE A 190 -8.65 0.90 6.91
C ILE A 190 -9.43 0.76 5.59
N LEU A 191 -9.26 -0.35 4.87
CA LEU A 191 -9.98 -0.59 3.61
C LEU A 191 -11.49 -0.78 3.85
N LYS A 192 -11.89 -1.46 4.93
CA LYS A 192 -13.31 -1.56 5.31
C LYS A 192 -13.93 -0.19 5.56
N ARG A 193 -13.22 0.71 6.25
CA ARG A 193 -13.65 2.09 6.47
C ARG A 193 -13.74 2.89 5.16
N ILE A 194 -12.79 2.69 4.25
CA ILE A 194 -12.87 3.24 2.89
C ILE A 194 -14.15 2.80 2.19
N ILE A 195 -14.48 1.51 2.23
CA ILE A 195 -15.67 0.96 1.58
C ILE A 195 -16.96 1.48 2.26
N SER A 196 -17.01 1.53 3.59
CA SER A 196 -18.20 2.00 4.32
C SER A 196 -18.38 3.53 4.27
N GLY A 197 -17.29 4.29 4.06
CA GLY A 197 -17.31 5.75 4.15
C GLY A 197 -17.28 6.28 5.58
N ASP A 198 -16.83 5.47 6.52
CA ASP A 198 -16.68 5.82 7.94
C ASP A 198 -15.26 6.29 8.22
N TYR A 199 -15.05 7.60 8.16
CA TYR A 199 -13.72 8.21 8.29
C TYR A 199 -13.53 8.82 9.68
N ASP A 200 -12.47 8.37 10.35
CA ASP A 200 -11.98 8.89 11.61
C ASP A 200 -10.67 9.68 11.43
N ASP A 201 -9.96 9.92 12.52
CA ASP A 201 -8.64 10.61 12.50
C ASP A 201 -7.56 9.86 11.68
N ASN A 202 -7.83 8.62 11.24
CA ASN A 202 -6.94 7.88 10.35
C ASN A 202 -7.06 8.31 8.88
N PHE A 203 -7.93 9.28 8.61
CA PHE A 203 -8.15 9.79 7.27
C PHE A 203 -7.87 11.29 7.17
N ILE A 204 -7.41 11.70 6.01
CA ILE A 204 -7.34 13.07 5.56
C ILE A 204 -8.60 13.28 4.71
N VAL A 205 -9.42 14.23 5.09
CA VAL A 205 -10.66 14.58 4.40
C VAL A 205 -10.55 16.03 3.96
N LEU A 206 -10.54 16.26 2.66
CA LEU A 206 -10.34 17.55 2.02
C LEU A 206 -11.62 18.06 1.36
N ASN A 207 -11.92 19.33 1.55
CA ASN A 207 -12.97 20.00 0.78
C ASN A 207 -12.47 20.29 -0.65
N PRO A 208 -13.40 20.52 -1.59
CA PRO A 208 -13.05 20.99 -2.93
C PRO A 208 -12.11 22.21 -2.88
N GLY A 209 -11.04 22.17 -3.66
CA GLY A 209 -10.01 23.21 -3.73
C GLY A 209 -8.87 23.07 -2.74
N ASP A 210 -9.00 22.24 -1.71
CA ASP A 210 -7.91 21.99 -0.76
C ASP A 210 -6.86 21.05 -1.36
N ALA A 211 -5.57 21.36 -1.14
CA ALA A 211 -4.46 20.53 -1.59
C ALA A 211 -3.99 19.57 -0.51
N VAL A 212 -3.62 18.36 -0.90
CA VAL A 212 -2.93 17.41 -0.02
C VAL A 212 -1.56 17.97 0.35
N THR A 213 -1.26 18.06 1.65
CA THR A 213 0.07 18.49 2.14
C THR A 213 0.75 17.40 2.95
N GLU A 214 2.09 17.40 2.97
CA GLU A 214 2.88 16.47 3.78
C GLU A 214 2.49 16.52 5.27
N GLN A 215 2.24 17.73 5.81
CA GLN A 215 1.90 17.92 7.20
C GLN A 215 0.62 17.19 7.63
N MET A 216 -0.30 16.94 6.70
CA MET A 216 -1.55 16.23 6.97
C MET A 216 -1.31 14.76 7.33
N PHE A 217 -0.19 14.17 6.92
CA PHE A 217 0.17 12.79 7.29
C PHE A 217 0.83 12.70 8.67
N ARG A 218 1.28 13.83 9.21
CA ARG A 218 1.85 13.89 10.57
C ARG A 218 0.74 13.92 11.60
N PHE A 219 0.87 13.13 12.67
CA PHE A 219 -0.03 13.26 13.83
C PHE A 219 0.49 14.34 14.75
N ASN A 220 -0.36 15.31 15.07
CA ASN A 220 -0.10 16.28 16.14
C ASN A 220 -0.10 15.54 17.49
N GLY A 221 1.04 15.03 17.90
CA GLY A 221 1.14 14.27 19.15
C GLY A 221 2.52 13.66 19.42
N ARG A 222 3.57 14.14 18.75
CA ARG A 222 4.97 13.92 19.14
C ARG A 222 5.73 15.22 19.14
#